data_921aab38673ab99c3ed485348c9c947b
#
_entry.id   921aab38673ab99c3ed485348c9c947b
#
_cell.length_a   1.000
_cell.length_b   1.000
_cell.length_c   1.000
_cell.angle_alpha   90.00
_cell.angle_beta   90.00
_cell.angle_gamma   90.00
#
_symmetry.space_group_name_H-M   'P 1'
#
loop_
_entity.id
_entity.type
_entity.pdbx_description
1 polymer ?
#
loop_
_entity_poly.entity_id
_entity_poly.type
_entity_poly.pdbx_seq_one_letter_code
_entity_poly.pdbx_strand_id
1 'polypeptide(L)'
;MTLRIGFVTPRYGPQVIGGAELGVRLLAEHLVSLGRAEVEVFSTCAVDAGTWADVLPAGMSTENGVSVHRFMSRSGRHVDFDALSEPVLRRSEDTPLADAQRWVEHQGPWCPDLLAGVESSACDVVAFSPYLYWPIVHGITASTKPVLLHGAAHDEPPFYLPVYDEVFERASGLVFYTHGERALVERRFPSVTSAPQIVLGLGSDAGAGDVGAARRAVGLSADRPYLVCVGRVDQGKGIETLVRFFAEYKTRHPSDLALVIVGPVVHQPPEHRDVIVAGRVDETVKWGLLSSAQILVSPSGFESFSFVVLEAWHAGTAVLVNGRCDATREHCERSGGGLWFGDYPTFEVCLERMLGPSALTDAMAALGRRYVRENFTWEIVTDRYVSFIDRLLASR
;
A
#
# COMPACT_ATOMS: atom_id res chain seq x y z
N MET A 1 -4.88 -28.57 -14.93
CA MET A 1 -3.80 -27.67 -15.42
C MET A 1 -3.46 -26.73 -14.30
N THR A 2 -2.20 -26.37 -14.13
CA THR A 2 -1.78 -25.38 -13.15
C THR A 2 -2.19 -24.00 -13.66
N LEU A 3 -2.84 -23.18 -12.83
CA LEU A 3 -3.24 -21.82 -13.15
C LEU A 3 -2.00 -20.95 -13.40
N ARG A 4 -2.00 -20.19 -14.49
CA ARG A 4 -0.93 -19.26 -14.86
C ARG A 4 -1.42 -17.83 -14.78
N ILE A 5 -0.80 -17.04 -13.89
CA ILE A 5 -1.19 -15.66 -13.62
C ILE A 5 -0.06 -14.73 -14.07
N GLY A 6 -0.39 -13.77 -14.94
CA GLY A 6 0.48 -12.64 -15.26
C GLY A 6 0.18 -11.46 -14.36
N PHE A 7 1.18 -10.85 -13.73
CA PHE A 7 1.05 -9.55 -13.08
C PHE A 7 1.72 -8.46 -13.90
N VAL A 8 1.02 -7.37 -14.14
CA VAL A 8 1.57 -6.16 -14.76
C VAL A 8 1.64 -5.06 -13.72
N THR A 9 2.86 -4.64 -13.42
CA THR A 9 3.13 -3.52 -12.52
C THR A 9 4.31 -2.72 -13.06
N PRO A 10 4.27 -1.37 -13.03
CA PRO A 10 5.35 -0.56 -13.62
C PRO A 10 6.72 -0.79 -13.00
N ARG A 11 6.76 -1.21 -11.73
CA ARG A 11 8.00 -1.45 -10.98
C ARG A 11 7.87 -2.74 -10.18
N TYR A 12 8.92 -3.56 -10.18
CA TYR A 12 8.96 -4.81 -9.42
C TYR A 12 10.36 -5.13 -8.92
N GLY A 13 10.48 -5.52 -7.65
CA GLY A 13 11.73 -5.97 -7.02
C GLY A 13 11.89 -5.50 -5.59
N PRO A 14 12.88 -6.04 -4.85
CA PRO A 14 13.10 -5.72 -3.44
C PRO A 14 13.57 -4.28 -3.20
N GLN A 15 14.13 -3.61 -4.23
CA GLN A 15 14.58 -2.21 -4.14
C GLN A 15 13.43 -1.21 -4.38
N VAL A 16 12.28 -1.67 -4.85
CA VAL A 16 11.12 -0.81 -5.14
C VAL A 16 10.40 -0.45 -3.85
N ILE A 17 10.19 0.85 -3.65
CA ILE A 17 9.47 1.40 -2.50
C ILE A 17 8.10 1.88 -2.96
N GLY A 18 7.06 1.19 -2.54
CA GLY A 18 5.65 1.50 -2.83
C GLY A 18 4.73 0.44 -2.26
N GLY A 19 3.58 0.85 -1.69
CA GLY A 19 2.65 -0.08 -1.04
C GLY A 19 1.97 -1.01 -2.04
N ALA A 20 1.54 -0.49 -3.19
CA ALA A 20 0.89 -1.28 -4.24
C ALA A 20 1.86 -2.29 -4.86
N GLU A 21 3.08 -1.86 -5.20
CA GLU A 21 4.12 -2.71 -5.77
C GLU A 21 4.57 -3.79 -4.78
N LEU A 22 4.71 -3.43 -3.50
CA LEU A 22 4.99 -4.40 -2.44
C LEU A 22 3.86 -5.43 -2.33
N GLY A 23 2.61 -5.01 -2.40
CA GLY A 23 1.45 -5.89 -2.36
C GLY A 23 1.45 -6.90 -3.52
N VAL A 24 1.70 -6.44 -4.75
CA VAL A 24 1.83 -7.31 -5.93
C VAL A 24 2.99 -8.28 -5.76
N ARG A 25 4.15 -7.82 -5.32
CA ARG A 25 5.34 -8.64 -5.13
C ARG A 25 5.08 -9.76 -4.13
N LEU A 26 4.60 -9.42 -2.94
CA LEU A 26 4.34 -10.40 -1.90
C LEU A 26 3.25 -11.42 -2.32
N LEU A 27 2.19 -10.95 -2.98
CA LEU A 27 1.15 -11.85 -3.50
C LEU A 27 1.73 -12.82 -4.54
N ALA A 28 2.52 -12.34 -5.49
CA ALA A 28 3.17 -13.15 -6.51
C ALA A 28 4.12 -14.20 -5.89
N GLU A 29 4.99 -13.77 -4.98
CA GLU A 29 5.95 -14.64 -4.29
C GLU A 29 5.22 -15.75 -3.46
N HIS A 30 4.12 -15.41 -2.77
CA HIS A 30 3.37 -16.39 -1.97
C HIS A 30 2.50 -17.33 -2.82
N LEU A 31 1.95 -16.88 -3.94
CA LEU A 31 1.26 -17.76 -4.88
C LEU A 31 2.19 -18.87 -5.39
N VAL A 32 3.44 -18.53 -5.69
CA VAL A 32 4.47 -19.51 -6.14
C VAL A 32 4.93 -20.38 -4.97
N SER A 33 5.34 -19.79 -3.85
CA SER A 33 5.92 -20.53 -2.72
C SER A 33 4.94 -21.51 -2.07
N LEU A 34 3.63 -21.19 -2.07
CA LEU A 34 2.57 -22.06 -1.60
C LEU A 34 2.04 -23.03 -2.69
N GLY A 35 2.61 -23.00 -3.90
CA GLY A 35 2.23 -23.89 -4.99
C GLY A 35 0.80 -23.67 -5.50
N ARG A 36 0.28 -22.43 -5.41
CA ARG A 36 -1.09 -22.09 -5.82
C ARG A 36 -1.22 -21.80 -7.30
N ALA A 37 -0.20 -21.19 -7.91
CA ALA A 37 -0.16 -20.84 -9.32
C ALA A 37 1.28 -20.74 -9.84
N GLU A 38 1.46 -20.86 -11.15
CA GLU A 38 2.63 -20.35 -11.86
C GLU A 38 2.44 -18.85 -12.07
N VAL A 39 3.47 -18.05 -11.77
CA VAL A 39 3.36 -16.58 -11.84
C VAL A 39 4.47 -16.01 -12.72
N GLU A 40 4.05 -15.15 -13.64
CA GLU A 40 4.92 -14.29 -14.43
C GLU A 40 4.64 -12.81 -14.08
N VAL A 41 5.68 -12.01 -13.94
CA VAL A 41 5.55 -10.56 -13.73
C VAL A 41 6.12 -9.83 -14.93
N PHE A 42 5.36 -8.89 -15.46
CA PHE A 42 5.74 -7.99 -16.54
C PHE A 42 5.91 -6.59 -15.97
N SER A 43 7.14 -6.08 -16.03
CA SER A 43 7.50 -4.81 -15.39
C SER A 43 8.48 -4.03 -16.26
N THR A 44 8.71 -2.75 -15.91
CA THR A 44 9.79 -1.98 -16.52
C THR A 44 11.12 -2.21 -15.80
N CYS A 45 12.19 -1.64 -16.31
CA CYS A 45 13.51 -1.62 -15.66
C CYS A 45 13.63 -0.54 -14.58
N ALA A 46 12.57 0.21 -14.29
CA ALA A 46 12.59 1.32 -13.34
C ALA A 46 12.41 0.86 -11.88
N VAL A 47 13.07 1.58 -10.96
CA VAL A 47 12.88 1.44 -9.50
C VAL A 47 12.20 2.66 -8.89
N ASP A 48 12.20 3.78 -9.61
CA ASP A 48 11.64 5.05 -9.18
C ASP A 48 10.55 5.55 -10.13
N ALA A 49 9.44 6.04 -9.57
CA ALA A 49 8.31 6.56 -10.35
C ALA A 49 8.47 8.06 -10.69
N GLY A 50 9.45 8.75 -10.12
CA GLY A 50 9.71 10.16 -10.42
C GLY A 50 10.30 10.35 -11.80
N THR A 51 11.21 9.47 -12.19
CA THR A 51 11.95 9.55 -13.46
C THR A 51 11.65 8.43 -14.42
N TRP A 52 11.29 7.24 -13.93
CA TRP A 52 11.21 5.98 -14.68
C TRP A 52 12.52 5.57 -15.37
N ALA A 53 13.67 5.98 -14.79
CA ALA A 53 14.97 5.61 -15.33
C ALA A 53 15.15 4.09 -15.31
N ASP A 54 15.64 3.52 -16.40
CA ASP A 54 15.97 2.11 -16.52
C ASP A 54 17.21 1.78 -15.69
N VAL A 55 17.04 1.31 -14.46
CA VAL A 55 18.10 0.99 -13.50
C VAL A 55 18.37 -0.51 -13.46
N LEU A 56 17.31 -1.32 -13.57
CA LEU A 56 17.41 -2.78 -13.56
C LEU A 56 17.68 -3.32 -14.98
N PRO A 57 18.36 -4.46 -15.10
CA PRO A 57 18.62 -5.05 -16.41
C PRO A 57 17.31 -5.52 -17.08
N ALA A 58 17.18 -5.28 -18.38
CA ALA A 58 16.11 -5.80 -19.20
C ALA A 58 16.28 -7.32 -19.44
N GLY A 59 15.16 -7.98 -19.75
CA GLY A 59 15.10 -9.41 -20.01
C GLY A 59 14.41 -10.19 -18.90
N MET A 60 14.60 -11.50 -18.90
CA MET A 60 13.97 -12.42 -17.95
C MET A 60 14.91 -12.74 -16.79
N SER A 61 14.37 -12.72 -15.58
CA SER A 61 15.05 -13.16 -14.35
C SER A 61 14.08 -13.96 -13.48
N THR A 62 14.62 -14.62 -12.45
CA THR A 62 13.80 -15.28 -11.43
C THR A 62 14.08 -14.61 -10.07
N GLU A 63 13.03 -14.17 -9.40
CA GLU A 63 13.11 -13.52 -8.09
C GLU A 63 12.16 -14.22 -7.12
N ASN A 64 12.69 -14.83 -6.08
CA ASN A 64 11.91 -15.61 -5.09
C ASN A 64 10.94 -16.64 -5.72
N GLY A 65 11.39 -17.28 -6.82
CA GLY A 65 10.61 -18.27 -7.56
C GLY A 65 9.66 -17.69 -8.61
N VAL A 66 9.49 -16.39 -8.67
CA VAL A 66 8.65 -15.70 -9.66
C VAL A 66 9.45 -15.40 -10.92
N SER A 67 8.89 -15.68 -12.10
CA SER A 67 9.49 -15.31 -13.40
C SER A 67 9.20 -13.83 -13.67
N VAL A 68 10.25 -13.01 -13.78
CA VAL A 68 10.13 -11.56 -13.97
C VAL A 68 10.67 -11.17 -15.34
N HIS A 69 9.81 -10.57 -16.16
CA HIS A 69 10.13 -10.03 -17.48
C HIS A 69 10.24 -8.52 -17.39
N ARG A 70 11.45 -7.96 -17.61
CA ARG A 70 11.70 -6.52 -17.57
C ARG A 70 11.93 -5.95 -18.95
N PHE A 71 11.25 -4.85 -19.22
CA PHE A 71 11.27 -4.13 -20.48
C PHE A 71 11.80 -2.72 -20.29
N MET A 72 12.68 -2.29 -21.18
CA MET A 72 13.15 -0.90 -21.18
C MET A 72 12.01 0.02 -21.61
N SER A 73 11.87 1.13 -20.91
CA SER A 73 10.92 2.18 -21.25
C SER A 73 11.44 2.99 -22.43
N ARG A 74 10.61 3.23 -23.45
CA ARG A 74 10.97 4.12 -24.55
C ARG A 74 11.02 5.59 -24.15
N SER A 75 10.23 5.97 -23.15
CA SER A 75 10.34 7.25 -22.45
C SER A 75 9.87 7.11 -21.00
N GLY A 76 10.47 7.89 -20.12
CA GLY A 76 10.06 8.02 -18.73
C GLY A 76 9.00 9.11 -18.53
N ARG A 77 9.05 9.78 -17.37
CA ARG A 77 8.20 10.93 -17.07
C ARG A 77 8.62 12.12 -17.91
N HIS A 78 7.64 12.79 -18.54
CA HIS A 78 7.92 13.96 -19.35
C HIS A 78 8.39 15.13 -18.48
N VAL A 79 9.32 15.94 -18.98
CA VAL A 79 9.88 17.08 -18.24
C VAL A 79 8.84 18.11 -17.80
N ASP A 80 7.76 18.26 -18.55
CA ASP A 80 6.66 19.20 -18.28
C ASP A 80 5.53 18.56 -17.48
N PHE A 81 5.71 17.33 -16.92
CA PHE A 81 4.63 16.62 -16.26
C PHE A 81 4.04 17.39 -15.08
N ASP A 82 4.88 18.00 -14.24
CA ASP A 82 4.41 18.75 -13.07
C ASP A 82 3.60 19.99 -13.48
N ALA A 83 4.06 20.70 -14.51
CA ALA A 83 3.34 21.86 -15.06
C ALA A 83 1.99 21.46 -15.70
N LEU A 84 1.92 20.29 -16.33
CA LEU A 84 0.67 19.74 -16.88
C LEU A 84 -0.26 19.23 -15.76
N SER A 85 0.28 18.67 -14.71
CA SER A 85 -0.50 18.02 -13.65
C SER A 85 -1.34 19.01 -12.85
N GLU A 86 -0.81 20.18 -12.53
CA GLU A 86 -1.53 21.15 -11.69
C GLU A 86 -2.90 21.55 -12.29
N PRO A 87 -3.02 22.02 -13.55
CA PRO A 87 -4.31 22.38 -14.13
C PRO A 87 -5.23 21.17 -14.34
N VAL A 88 -4.70 20.00 -14.71
CA VAL A 88 -5.45 18.77 -14.95
C VAL A 88 -6.06 18.24 -13.65
N LEU A 89 -5.30 18.21 -12.56
CA LEU A 89 -5.72 17.64 -11.29
C LEU A 89 -6.55 18.62 -10.42
N ARG A 90 -6.53 19.91 -10.73
CA ARG A 90 -7.32 20.92 -9.98
C ARG A 90 -8.83 20.69 -10.14
N ARG A 91 -9.28 20.21 -11.30
CA ARG A 91 -10.67 19.88 -11.63
C ARG A 91 -10.75 18.57 -12.40
N SER A 92 -10.28 17.49 -11.78
CA SER A 92 -10.12 16.20 -12.44
C SER A 92 -11.40 15.70 -13.12
N GLU A 93 -12.57 15.92 -12.49
CA GLU A 93 -13.87 15.50 -13.02
C GLU A 93 -14.28 16.27 -14.29
N ASP A 94 -13.84 17.52 -14.43
CA ASP A 94 -14.15 18.40 -15.58
C ASP A 94 -13.06 18.35 -16.66
N THR A 95 -11.99 17.57 -16.47
CA THR A 95 -10.87 17.48 -17.41
C THR A 95 -11.30 16.79 -18.69
N PRO A 96 -11.09 17.39 -19.89
CA PRO A 96 -11.35 16.73 -21.16
C PRO A 96 -10.57 15.41 -21.28
N LEU A 97 -11.20 14.39 -21.91
CA LEU A 97 -10.56 13.07 -22.05
C LEU A 97 -9.19 13.17 -22.75
N ALA A 98 -9.03 14.02 -23.75
CA ALA A 98 -7.75 14.20 -24.44
C ALA A 98 -6.65 14.73 -23.53
N ASP A 99 -6.99 15.63 -22.58
CA ASP A 99 -6.03 16.15 -21.60
C ASP A 99 -5.70 15.10 -20.52
N ALA A 100 -6.67 14.30 -20.11
CA ALA A 100 -6.46 13.16 -19.21
C ALA A 100 -5.58 12.07 -19.86
N GLN A 101 -5.78 11.77 -21.14
CA GLN A 101 -4.92 10.86 -21.90
C GLN A 101 -3.49 11.40 -22.01
N ARG A 102 -3.33 12.68 -22.34
CA ARG A 102 -2.02 13.33 -22.37
C ARG A 102 -1.34 13.29 -21.00
N TRP A 103 -2.11 13.47 -19.92
CA TRP A 103 -1.57 13.36 -18.55
C TRP A 103 -0.98 11.97 -18.28
N VAL A 104 -1.68 10.89 -18.66
CA VAL A 104 -1.19 9.52 -18.54
C VAL A 104 0.07 9.28 -19.39
N GLU A 105 0.10 9.80 -20.62
CA GLU A 105 1.27 9.71 -21.51
C GLU A 105 2.49 10.43 -20.93
N HIS A 106 2.30 11.62 -20.36
CA HIS A 106 3.38 12.40 -19.74
C HIS A 106 3.82 11.81 -18.40
N GLN A 107 2.92 11.14 -17.68
CA GLN A 107 3.26 10.43 -16.44
C GLN A 107 4.16 9.21 -16.71
N GLY A 108 3.91 8.49 -17.79
CA GLY A 108 4.66 7.31 -18.20
C GLY A 108 4.46 6.10 -17.27
N PRO A 109 5.40 5.14 -17.33
CA PRO A 109 6.46 4.97 -18.33
C PRO A 109 5.89 4.44 -19.65
N TRP A 110 6.31 4.97 -20.79
CA TRP A 110 5.89 4.47 -22.09
C TRP A 110 6.67 3.20 -22.46
N CYS A 111 6.03 2.06 -22.38
CA CYS A 111 6.66 0.75 -22.54
C CYS A 111 5.79 -0.23 -23.36
N PRO A 112 5.63 -0.01 -24.69
CA PRO A 112 4.78 -0.83 -25.53
C PRO A 112 5.27 -2.28 -25.67
N ASP A 113 6.58 -2.53 -25.54
CA ASP A 113 7.16 -3.87 -25.64
C ASP A 113 6.73 -4.75 -24.43
N LEU A 114 6.45 -4.14 -23.27
CA LEU A 114 5.86 -4.83 -22.13
C LEU A 114 4.47 -5.38 -22.48
N LEU A 115 3.61 -4.57 -23.11
CA LEU A 115 2.27 -4.99 -23.52
C LEU A 115 2.31 -6.13 -24.55
N ALA A 116 3.23 -6.04 -25.52
CA ALA A 116 3.46 -7.11 -26.48
C ALA A 116 3.90 -8.42 -25.77
N GLY A 117 4.76 -8.31 -24.75
CA GLY A 117 5.17 -9.43 -23.92
C GLY A 117 3.99 -10.08 -23.19
N VAL A 118 3.10 -9.28 -22.60
CA VAL A 118 1.87 -9.75 -21.94
C VAL A 118 0.97 -10.53 -22.90
N GLU A 119 0.69 -9.98 -24.08
CA GLU A 119 -0.19 -10.63 -25.06
C GLU A 119 0.39 -11.93 -25.62
N SER A 120 1.71 -12.02 -25.76
CA SER A 120 2.40 -13.24 -26.22
C SER A 120 2.59 -14.29 -25.12
N SER A 121 2.33 -13.99 -23.86
CA SER A 121 2.48 -14.90 -22.73
C SER A 121 1.46 -16.05 -22.75
N ALA A 122 1.76 -17.12 -22.03
CA ALA A 122 0.85 -18.24 -21.85
C ALA A 122 -0.06 -18.10 -20.60
N CYS A 123 -0.18 -16.90 -20.03
CA CYS A 123 -1.01 -16.63 -18.86
C CYS A 123 -2.50 -16.83 -19.17
N ASP A 124 -3.22 -17.48 -18.26
CA ASP A 124 -4.67 -17.71 -18.33
C ASP A 124 -5.44 -16.42 -17.99
N VAL A 125 -4.85 -15.58 -17.12
CA VAL A 125 -5.38 -14.29 -16.63
C VAL A 125 -4.24 -13.33 -16.38
N VAL A 126 -4.50 -12.03 -16.57
CA VAL A 126 -3.50 -10.98 -16.33
C VAL A 126 -4.05 -9.98 -15.33
N ALA A 127 -3.32 -9.77 -14.24
CA ALA A 127 -3.65 -8.82 -13.18
C ALA A 127 -2.82 -7.55 -13.31
N PHE A 128 -3.47 -6.39 -13.41
CA PHE A 128 -2.85 -5.08 -13.54
C PHE A 128 -2.92 -4.32 -12.22
N SER A 129 -1.82 -3.66 -11.82
CA SER A 129 -1.73 -2.84 -10.60
C SER A 129 -0.62 -1.79 -10.64
N PRO A 130 -0.83 -0.60 -10.03
CA PRO A 130 -2.09 0.04 -9.67
C PRO A 130 -2.80 0.64 -10.89
N TYR A 131 -3.98 1.26 -10.75
CA TYR A 131 -4.76 1.80 -11.87
C TYR A 131 -4.06 2.92 -12.67
N LEU A 132 -3.09 3.62 -12.08
CA LEU A 132 -2.61 4.96 -12.44
C LEU A 132 -1.77 5.11 -13.72
N TYR A 133 -0.96 4.11 -14.11
CA TYR A 133 0.19 4.33 -15.01
C TYR A 133 -0.07 3.87 -16.44
N TRP A 134 0.72 4.40 -17.39
CA TRP A 134 0.59 4.10 -18.80
C TRP A 134 0.46 2.61 -19.13
N PRO A 135 1.32 1.69 -18.61
CA PRO A 135 1.19 0.26 -18.94
C PRO A 135 -0.13 -0.35 -18.47
N ILE A 136 -0.73 0.20 -17.43
CA ILE A 136 -1.99 -0.30 -16.87
C ILE A 136 -3.15 0.19 -17.74
N VAL A 137 -3.22 1.49 -17.99
CA VAL A 137 -4.29 2.09 -18.81
C VAL A 137 -4.34 1.44 -20.19
N HIS A 138 -3.21 1.42 -20.90
CA HIS A 138 -3.16 0.87 -22.26
C HIS A 138 -3.18 -0.66 -22.27
N GLY A 139 -2.64 -1.32 -21.24
CA GLY A 139 -2.66 -2.78 -21.14
C GLY A 139 -4.07 -3.34 -20.95
N ILE A 140 -4.86 -2.74 -20.06
CA ILE A 140 -6.24 -3.17 -19.84
C ILE A 140 -7.11 -2.93 -21.06
N THR A 141 -6.98 -1.77 -21.70
CA THR A 141 -7.81 -1.42 -22.86
C THR A 141 -7.46 -2.20 -24.11
N ALA A 142 -6.22 -2.69 -24.25
CA ALA A 142 -5.75 -3.43 -25.42
C ALA A 142 -5.73 -4.96 -25.22
N SER A 143 -5.81 -5.47 -24.01
CA SER A 143 -5.66 -6.92 -23.75
C SER A 143 -6.80 -7.75 -24.32
N THR A 144 -6.43 -8.86 -24.92
CA THR A 144 -7.35 -9.92 -25.40
C THR A 144 -7.60 -11.02 -24.35
N LYS A 145 -6.80 -11.02 -23.27
CA LYS A 145 -6.90 -11.98 -22.17
C LYS A 145 -7.92 -11.52 -21.11
N PRO A 146 -8.40 -12.44 -20.24
CA PRO A 146 -9.09 -12.06 -19.03
C PRO A 146 -8.24 -11.12 -18.16
N VAL A 147 -8.79 -9.97 -17.78
CA VAL A 147 -8.06 -8.94 -17.04
C VAL A 147 -8.62 -8.79 -15.63
N LEU A 148 -7.74 -8.82 -14.63
CA LEU A 148 -8.02 -8.39 -13.28
C LEU A 148 -7.41 -6.99 -13.04
N LEU A 149 -8.14 -6.12 -12.36
CA LEU A 149 -7.61 -4.84 -11.91
C LEU A 149 -7.50 -4.82 -10.38
N HIS A 150 -6.25 -4.74 -9.89
CA HIS A 150 -5.95 -4.38 -8.50
C HIS A 150 -5.76 -2.86 -8.46
N GLY A 151 -6.85 -2.13 -8.23
CA GLY A 151 -6.86 -0.68 -8.39
C GLY A 151 -5.89 0.01 -7.44
N ALA A 152 -5.85 -0.42 -6.19
CA ALA A 152 -5.19 0.30 -5.10
C ALA A 152 -5.65 1.77 -5.04
N ALA A 153 -6.94 1.99 -5.30
CA ALA A 153 -7.53 3.30 -5.50
C ALA A 153 -7.73 4.05 -4.17
N HIS A 154 -7.51 5.36 -4.23
CA HIS A 154 -7.76 6.28 -3.13
C HIS A 154 -8.66 7.41 -3.61
N ASP A 155 -9.25 8.14 -2.67
CA ASP A 155 -9.97 9.38 -2.94
C ASP A 155 -8.96 10.52 -3.20
N GLU A 156 -8.39 10.51 -4.41
CA GLU A 156 -7.34 11.43 -4.85
C GLU A 156 -7.65 12.00 -6.23
N PRO A 157 -7.15 13.21 -6.58
CA PRO A 157 -7.51 13.87 -7.82
C PRO A 157 -7.34 13.03 -9.09
N PRO A 158 -6.25 12.25 -9.30
CA PRO A 158 -6.11 11.43 -10.51
C PRO A 158 -7.25 10.43 -10.70
N PHE A 159 -7.80 9.87 -9.61
CA PHE A 159 -8.86 8.86 -9.66
C PHE A 159 -10.12 9.35 -10.40
N TYR A 160 -10.35 10.66 -10.44
CA TYR A 160 -11.53 11.26 -11.07
C TYR A 160 -11.32 11.63 -12.53
N LEU A 161 -10.14 11.40 -13.12
CA LEU A 161 -9.87 11.64 -14.53
C LEU A 161 -10.68 10.68 -15.41
N PRO A 162 -11.31 11.17 -16.51
CA PRO A 162 -12.19 10.37 -17.36
C PRO A 162 -11.48 9.24 -18.11
N VAL A 163 -10.16 9.26 -18.22
CA VAL A 163 -9.37 8.19 -18.83
C VAL A 163 -9.49 6.87 -18.10
N TYR A 164 -9.85 6.89 -16.82
CA TYR A 164 -10.01 5.67 -16.00
C TYR A 164 -11.39 5.03 -16.12
N ASP A 165 -12.39 5.69 -16.71
CA ASP A 165 -13.73 5.12 -16.90
C ASP A 165 -13.61 3.79 -17.67
N GLU A 166 -12.96 3.79 -18.83
CA GLU A 166 -12.75 2.60 -19.65
C GLU A 166 -11.87 1.55 -18.95
N VAL A 167 -10.88 1.95 -18.16
CA VAL A 167 -9.97 1.05 -17.43
C VAL A 167 -10.74 0.19 -16.44
N PHE A 168 -11.62 0.80 -15.65
CA PHE A 168 -12.42 0.07 -14.67
C PHE A 168 -13.54 -0.75 -15.34
N GLU A 169 -14.15 -0.26 -16.41
CA GLU A 169 -15.23 -0.96 -17.11
C GLU A 169 -14.78 -2.17 -17.91
N ARG A 170 -13.55 -2.14 -18.45
CA ARG A 170 -13.00 -3.26 -19.23
C ARG A 170 -12.43 -4.38 -18.37
N ALA A 171 -12.21 -4.15 -17.09
CA ALA A 171 -11.72 -5.19 -16.19
C ALA A 171 -12.72 -6.35 -16.13
N SER A 172 -12.24 -7.57 -16.38
CA SER A 172 -13.02 -8.80 -16.26
C SER A 172 -13.39 -9.12 -14.81
N GLY A 173 -12.58 -8.63 -13.88
CA GLY A 173 -12.81 -8.72 -12.45
C GLY A 173 -12.02 -7.66 -11.68
N LEU A 174 -12.56 -7.24 -10.55
CA LEU A 174 -11.96 -6.22 -9.70
C LEU A 174 -11.51 -6.82 -8.37
N VAL A 175 -10.31 -6.48 -7.97
CA VAL A 175 -9.71 -6.91 -6.70
C VAL A 175 -9.43 -5.70 -5.84
N PHE A 176 -10.09 -5.62 -4.70
CA PHE A 176 -9.98 -4.54 -3.74
C PHE A 176 -9.20 -4.98 -2.51
N TYR A 177 -8.50 -4.06 -1.89
CA TYR A 177 -7.81 -4.34 -0.62
C TYR A 177 -8.70 -4.08 0.60
N THR A 178 -9.69 -3.18 0.49
CA THR A 178 -10.62 -2.84 1.56
C THR A 178 -12.05 -2.67 1.03
N HIS A 179 -13.03 -2.73 1.93
CA HIS A 179 -14.43 -2.40 1.57
C HIS A 179 -14.61 -0.90 1.27
N GLY A 180 -13.80 -0.05 1.91
CA GLY A 180 -13.76 1.38 1.62
C GLY A 180 -13.32 1.66 0.19
N GLU A 181 -12.26 1.00 -0.30
CA GLU A 181 -11.81 1.08 -1.70
C GLU A 181 -12.92 0.61 -2.66
N ARG A 182 -13.54 -0.53 -2.37
CA ARG A 182 -14.66 -1.03 -3.17
C ARG A 182 -15.80 -0.01 -3.25
N ALA A 183 -16.21 0.54 -2.12
CA ALA A 183 -17.29 1.52 -2.08
C ALA A 183 -16.95 2.82 -2.83
N LEU A 184 -15.68 3.26 -2.78
CA LEU A 184 -15.17 4.40 -3.53
C LEU A 184 -15.29 4.13 -5.05
N VAL A 185 -14.82 2.97 -5.51
CA VAL A 185 -14.84 2.59 -6.93
C VAL A 185 -16.28 2.41 -7.43
N GLU A 186 -17.14 1.70 -6.70
CA GLU A 186 -18.55 1.50 -7.06
C GLU A 186 -19.33 2.83 -7.13
N ARG A 187 -19.00 3.81 -6.28
CA ARG A 187 -19.61 5.15 -6.29
C ARG A 187 -19.18 5.95 -7.53
N ARG A 188 -17.91 5.87 -7.91
CA ARG A 188 -17.37 6.60 -9.07
C ARG A 188 -17.73 5.92 -10.39
N PHE A 189 -17.75 4.60 -10.44
CA PHE A 189 -18.02 3.78 -11.61
C PHE A 189 -19.18 2.81 -11.36
N PRO A 190 -20.45 3.27 -11.36
CA PRO A 190 -21.60 2.40 -11.04
C PRO A 190 -21.74 1.17 -11.94
N SER A 191 -21.23 1.24 -13.19
CA SER A 191 -21.23 0.13 -14.16
C SER A 191 -20.49 -1.11 -13.65
N VAL A 192 -19.46 -0.94 -12.79
CA VAL A 192 -18.65 -2.07 -12.30
C VAL A 192 -19.34 -2.90 -11.22
N THR A 193 -20.47 -2.47 -10.68
CA THR A 193 -21.19 -3.20 -9.62
C THR A 193 -21.68 -4.57 -10.07
N SER A 194 -21.85 -4.77 -11.38
CA SER A 194 -22.24 -6.06 -11.98
C SER A 194 -21.04 -6.95 -12.35
N ALA A 195 -19.82 -6.41 -12.35
CA ALA A 195 -18.62 -7.20 -12.64
C ALA A 195 -18.24 -8.12 -11.46
N PRO A 196 -17.60 -9.25 -11.72
CA PRO A 196 -17.00 -10.07 -10.67
C PRO A 196 -16.06 -9.26 -9.79
N GLN A 197 -16.21 -9.33 -8.47
CA GLN A 197 -15.44 -8.53 -7.52
C GLN A 197 -15.07 -9.33 -6.28
N ILE A 198 -13.92 -9.00 -5.68
CA ILE A 198 -13.49 -9.52 -4.39
C ILE A 198 -12.84 -8.42 -3.54
N VAL A 199 -13.17 -8.36 -2.25
CA VAL A 199 -12.35 -7.66 -1.25
C VAL A 199 -11.38 -8.69 -0.68
N LEU A 200 -10.15 -8.66 -1.19
CA LEU A 200 -9.13 -9.67 -0.93
C LEU A 200 -8.29 -9.31 0.30
N GLY A 201 -7.87 -8.05 0.40
CA GLY A 201 -6.78 -7.64 1.28
C GLY A 201 -5.42 -8.13 0.80
N LEU A 202 -4.45 -8.09 1.69
CA LEU A 202 -3.09 -8.60 1.48
C LEU A 202 -2.68 -9.43 2.68
N GLY A 203 -1.89 -10.47 2.46
CA GLY A 203 -1.34 -11.28 3.53
C GLY A 203 -0.28 -10.53 4.33
N SER A 204 -0.09 -10.93 5.57
CA SER A 204 0.94 -10.37 6.46
C SER A 204 1.52 -11.47 7.32
N ASP A 205 2.86 -11.49 7.41
CA ASP A 205 3.61 -12.41 8.25
C ASP A 205 4.08 -11.72 9.52
N ALA A 206 4.19 -12.49 10.60
CA ALA A 206 4.84 -12.02 11.80
C ALA A 206 6.35 -12.04 11.63
N GLY A 207 7.01 -10.94 11.97
CA GLY A 207 8.46 -10.87 12.05
C GLY A 207 8.98 -11.03 13.49
N ALA A 208 10.28 -11.11 13.61
CA ALA A 208 10.96 -11.17 14.89
C ALA A 208 11.94 -10.00 15.07
N GLY A 209 12.05 -9.48 16.29
CA GLY A 209 12.97 -8.40 16.62
C GLY A 209 13.52 -8.52 18.03
N ASP A 210 14.73 -7.99 18.23
CA ASP A 210 15.33 -7.85 19.56
C ASP A 210 15.01 -6.47 20.12
N VAL A 211 14.19 -6.42 21.16
CA VAL A 211 13.75 -5.17 21.81
C VAL A 211 14.93 -4.34 22.31
N GLY A 212 15.89 -4.98 22.98
CA GLY A 212 17.05 -4.28 23.55
C GLY A 212 17.95 -3.69 22.47
N ALA A 213 18.24 -4.46 21.43
CA ALA A 213 19.02 -3.99 20.28
C ALA A 213 18.30 -2.87 19.53
N ALA A 214 16.99 -3.01 19.31
CA ALA A 214 16.18 -2.03 18.60
C ALA A 214 16.14 -0.67 19.33
N ARG A 215 15.92 -0.68 20.65
CA ARG A 215 15.93 0.54 21.48
C ARG A 215 17.29 1.22 21.46
N ARG A 216 18.39 0.47 21.58
CA ARG A 216 19.74 1.02 21.47
C ARG A 216 20.04 1.61 20.11
N ALA A 217 19.57 0.97 19.02
CA ALA A 217 19.80 1.44 17.65
C ALA A 217 19.22 2.84 17.40
N VAL A 218 18.14 3.20 18.12
CA VAL A 218 17.50 4.52 18.00
C VAL A 218 17.81 5.47 19.18
N GLY A 219 18.75 5.10 20.07
CA GLY A 219 19.13 5.93 21.21
C GLY A 219 18.08 6.02 22.31
N LEU A 220 17.17 5.05 22.41
CA LEU A 220 16.11 5.04 23.41
C LEU A 220 16.56 4.26 24.65
N SER A 221 16.41 4.83 25.84
CA SER A 221 16.73 4.14 27.09
C SER A 221 15.79 2.94 27.34
N ALA A 222 16.25 1.97 28.13
CA ALA A 222 15.55 0.68 28.32
C ALA A 222 14.08 0.83 28.75
N ASP A 223 13.80 1.77 29.66
CA ASP A 223 12.48 1.90 30.30
C ASP A 223 11.64 3.08 29.75
N ARG A 224 12.18 3.89 28.82
CA ARG A 224 11.47 5.07 28.31
C ARG A 224 10.24 4.62 27.49
N PRO A 225 9.00 5.02 27.87
CA PRO A 225 7.81 4.71 27.08
C PRO A 225 7.84 5.49 25.75
N TYR A 226 7.29 4.89 24.68
CA TYR A 226 7.23 5.57 23.40
C TYR A 226 6.06 5.13 22.52
N LEU A 227 5.65 6.06 21.66
CA LEU A 227 4.81 5.79 20.47
C LEU A 227 5.74 5.48 19.31
N VAL A 228 5.32 4.62 18.41
CA VAL A 228 6.04 4.36 17.17
C VAL A 228 5.20 4.76 15.96
N CYS A 229 5.84 5.38 14.97
CA CYS A 229 5.27 5.65 13.66
C CYS A 229 6.19 5.05 12.61
N VAL A 230 5.68 4.19 11.73
CA VAL A 230 6.46 3.51 10.70
C VAL A 230 5.92 3.86 9.33
N GLY A 231 6.80 4.33 8.45
CA GLY A 231 6.47 4.69 7.08
C GLY A 231 7.43 5.71 6.50
N ARG A 232 7.29 6.00 5.21
CA ARG A 232 8.09 7.04 4.57
C ARG A 232 7.79 8.41 5.19
N VAL A 233 8.83 9.15 5.55
CA VAL A 233 8.71 10.49 6.16
C VAL A 233 8.62 11.52 5.04
N ASP A 234 7.40 11.82 4.62
CA ASP A 234 7.07 12.83 3.61
C ASP A 234 5.79 13.59 3.97
N GLN A 235 5.46 14.60 3.18
CA GLN A 235 4.27 15.44 3.42
C GLN A 235 2.95 14.67 3.30
N GLY A 236 2.86 13.66 2.39
CA GLY A 236 1.64 12.88 2.16
C GLY A 236 1.30 11.93 3.30
N LYS A 237 2.27 11.53 4.11
CA LYS A 237 2.08 10.58 5.22
C LYS A 237 1.65 11.22 6.54
N GLY A 238 1.44 12.54 6.60
CA GLY A 238 0.89 13.22 7.79
C GLY A 238 1.84 13.29 8.99
N ILE A 239 3.13 12.98 8.80
CA ILE A 239 4.14 12.95 9.88
C ILE A 239 4.29 14.32 10.55
N GLU A 240 4.28 15.41 9.76
CA GLU A 240 4.37 16.77 10.31
C GLU A 240 3.18 17.08 11.25
N THR A 241 1.97 16.69 10.87
CA THR A 241 0.78 16.83 11.71
C THR A 241 0.91 16.01 12.99
N LEU A 242 1.40 14.78 12.90
CA LEU A 242 1.65 13.95 14.08
C LEU A 242 2.64 14.59 15.04
N VAL A 243 3.76 15.12 14.54
CA VAL A 243 4.77 15.78 15.38
C VAL A 243 4.18 17.00 16.08
N ARG A 244 3.36 17.81 15.38
CA ARG A 244 2.65 18.97 15.99
C ARG A 244 1.65 18.51 17.05
N PHE A 245 0.86 17.48 16.80
CA PHE A 245 -0.07 16.92 17.78
C PHE A 245 0.66 16.36 19.00
N PHE A 246 1.75 15.66 18.78
CA PHE A 246 2.57 15.12 19.85
C PHE A 246 3.22 16.26 20.71
N ALA A 247 3.73 17.30 20.10
CA ALA A 247 4.31 18.45 20.78
C ALA A 247 3.25 19.18 21.66
N GLU A 248 2.05 19.39 21.13
CA GLU A 248 0.93 19.98 21.89
C GLU A 248 0.52 19.05 23.04
N TYR A 249 0.41 17.73 22.80
CA TYR A 249 0.13 16.76 23.83
C TYR A 249 1.18 16.81 24.96
N LYS A 250 2.46 16.87 24.63
CA LYS A 250 3.57 16.96 25.61
C LYS A 250 3.54 18.25 26.43
N THR A 251 3.06 19.33 25.85
CA THR A 251 2.88 20.60 26.56
C THR A 251 1.79 20.50 27.62
N ARG A 252 0.69 19.82 27.32
CA ARG A 252 -0.47 19.65 28.20
C ARG A 252 -0.29 18.50 29.19
N HIS A 253 0.43 17.45 28.80
CA HIS A 253 0.69 16.23 29.59
C HIS A 253 2.20 15.95 29.69
N PRO A 254 2.95 16.71 30.52
CA PRO A 254 4.38 16.50 30.69
C PRO A 254 4.68 15.08 31.19
N SER A 255 5.56 14.36 30.47
CA SER A 255 5.93 12.96 30.75
C SER A 255 7.22 12.60 30.04
N ASP A 256 7.75 11.39 30.26
CA ASP A 256 8.92 10.87 29.56
C ASP A 256 8.57 10.20 28.21
N LEU A 257 7.30 10.23 27.81
CA LEU A 257 6.85 9.64 26.55
C LEU A 257 7.64 10.21 25.35
N ALA A 258 8.15 9.34 24.51
CA ALA A 258 8.81 9.68 23.24
C ALA A 258 7.93 9.33 22.04
N LEU A 259 8.25 9.91 20.88
CA LEU A 259 7.75 9.50 19.58
C LEU A 259 8.92 9.04 18.73
N VAL A 260 8.92 7.79 18.30
CA VAL A 260 9.94 7.22 17.41
C VAL A 260 9.35 7.10 16.01
N ILE A 261 10.00 7.74 15.03
CA ILE A 261 9.59 7.74 13.62
C ILE A 261 10.60 6.92 12.83
N VAL A 262 10.12 5.87 12.17
CA VAL A 262 10.93 4.89 11.43
C VAL A 262 10.57 4.91 9.95
N GLY A 263 11.54 5.07 9.08
CA GLY A 263 11.38 5.00 7.63
C GLY A 263 12.27 5.97 6.86
N PRO A 264 12.35 5.82 5.53
CA PRO A 264 13.15 6.72 4.69
C PRO A 264 12.67 8.16 4.84
N VAL A 265 13.61 9.07 5.07
CA VAL A 265 13.33 10.51 5.26
C VAL A 265 13.47 11.21 3.91
N VAL A 266 12.36 11.67 3.37
CA VAL A 266 12.30 12.51 2.16
C VAL A 266 12.20 13.99 2.56
N HIS A 267 11.44 14.26 3.62
CA HIS A 267 11.25 15.59 4.16
C HIS A 267 11.38 15.55 5.69
N GLN A 268 12.26 16.40 6.26
CA GLN A 268 12.47 16.44 7.70
C GLN A 268 11.24 16.99 8.41
N PRO A 269 10.69 16.26 9.41
CA PRO A 269 9.60 16.77 10.22
C PRO A 269 10.09 17.87 11.18
N PRO A 270 9.19 18.64 11.80
CA PRO A 270 9.57 19.61 12.83
C PRO A 270 10.37 18.97 13.97
N GLU A 271 11.39 19.68 14.46
CA GLU A 271 12.20 19.21 15.57
C GLU A 271 11.43 19.31 16.91
N HIS A 272 11.55 18.28 17.74
CA HIS A 272 11.08 18.28 19.12
C HIS A 272 11.98 17.35 19.95
N ARG A 273 12.31 17.75 21.19
CA ARG A 273 13.25 17.03 22.06
C ARG A 273 12.88 15.56 22.36
N ASP A 274 11.59 15.25 22.34
CA ASP A 274 11.06 13.90 22.60
C ASP A 274 10.67 13.15 21.33
N VAL A 275 11.02 13.68 20.13
CA VAL A 275 10.83 13.02 18.83
C VAL A 275 12.17 12.49 18.34
N ILE A 276 12.21 11.21 18.01
CA ILE A 276 13.39 10.52 17.49
C ILE A 276 13.08 10.11 16.05
N VAL A 277 13.78 10.72 15.08
CA VAL A 277 13.68 10.33 13.67
C VAL A 277 14.79 9.32 13.39
N ALA A 278 14.44 8.03 13.43
CA ALA A 278 15.40 6.94 13.30
C ALA A 278 15.87 6.72 11.85
N GLY A 279 15.16 7.28 10.86
CA GLY A 279 15.45 6.99 9.46
C GLY A 279 15.10 5.54 9.09
N ARG A 280 15.72 5.04 8.02
CA ARG A 280 15.55 3.64 7.61
C ARG A 280 16.29 2.71 8.57
N VAL A 281 15.61 1.72 9.09
CA VAL A 281 16.16 0.67 9.92
C VAL A 281 15.99 -0.69 9.25
N ASP A 282 16.69 -1.71 9.70
CA ASP A 282 16.45 -3.08 9.25
C ASP A 282 15.15 -3.67 9.85
N GLU A 283 14.69 -4.78 9.28
CA GLU A 283 13.46 -5.43 9.70
C GLU A 283 13.50 -5.87 11.17
N THR A 284 14.65 -6.38 11.66
CA THR A 284 14.80 -6.84 13.04
C THR A 284 14.64 -5.67 14.04
N VAL A 285 15.20 -4.50 13.70
CA VAL A 285 15.02 -3.27 14.49
C VAL A 285 13.57 -2.80 14.43
N LYS A 286 12.96 -2.77 13.23
CA LYS A 286 11.54 -2.40 13.08
C LYS A 286 10.63 -3.26 13.97
N TRP A 287 10.78 -4.58 13.91
CA TRP A 287 9.99 -5.51 14.72
C TRP A 287 10.23 -5.37 16.21
N GLY A 288 11.48 -5.13 16.63
CA GLY A 288 11.80 -4.85 18.02
C GLY A 288 11.18 -3.56 18.53
N LEU A 289 11.12 -2.51 17.67
CA LEU A 289 10.44 -1.26 18.01
C LEU A 289 8.92 -1.44 18.04
N LEU A 290 8.33 -2.16 17.10
CA LEU A 290 6.89 -2.44 17.11
C LEU A 290 6.48 -3.19 18.38
N SER A 291 7.20 -4.24 18.76
CA SER A 291 6.82 -5.12 19.86
C SER A 291 6.96 -4.49 21.27
N SER A 292 7.69 -3.39 21.41
CA SER A 292 7.89 -2.70 22.69
C SER A 292 7.35 -1.27 22.74
N ALA A 293 6.66 -0.82 21.70
CA ALA A 293 5.94 0.43 21.70
C ALA A 293 4.66 0.35 22.53
N GLN A 294 4.25 1.47 23.14
CA GLN A 294 2.95 1.56 23.79
C GLN A 294 1.83 1.47 22.75
N ILE A 295 1.99 2.16 21.62
CA ILE A 295 0.99 2.31 20.56
C ILE A 295 1.73 2.54 19.23
N LEU A 296 1.27 1.92 18.15
CA LEU A 296 1.59 2.40 16.80
C LEU A 296 0.67 3.55 16.45
N VAL A 297 1.23 4.68 16.01
CA VAL A 297 0.44 5.79 15.46
C VAL A 297 0.64 5.88 13.95
N SER A 298 -0.45 5.79 13.18
CA SER A 298 -0.45 5.96 11.73
C SER A 298 -1.20 7.24 11.35
N PRO A 299 -0.50 8.35 11.06
CA PRO A 299 -1.12 9.64 10.74
C PRO A 299 -1.49 9.77 9.26
N SER A 300 -1.17 8.81 8.41
CA SER A 300 -1.41 8.85 6.97
C SER A 300 -2.89 9.06 6.65
N GLY A 301 -3.18 10.00 5.74
CA GLY A 301 -4.53 10.21 5.22
C GLY A 301 -4.88 9.28 4.05
N PHE A 302 -3.88 8.64 3.44
CA PHE A 302 -4.05 7.81 2.25
C PHE A 302 -3.25 6.51 2.37
N GLU A 303 -3.96 5.40 2.49
CA GLU A 303 -3.42 4.04 2.44
C GLU A 303 -4.39 3.15 1.66
N SER A 304 -3.86 2.28 0.81
CA SER A 304 -4.69 1.27 0.14
C SER A 304 -5.03 0.11 1.07
N PHE A 305 -4.10 -0.26 1.99
CA PHE A 305 -4.26 -1.38 2.91
C PHE A 305 -3.57 -1.15 4.26
N SER A 306 -2.32 -0.67 4.25
CA SER A 306 -1.48 -0.43 5.43
C SER A 306 -0.95 -1.68 6.12
N PHE A 307 0.11 -2.27 5.56
CA PHE A 307 0.82 -3.40 6.17
C PHE A 307 1.25 -3.13 7.61
N VAL A 308 1.69 -1.90 7.91
CA VAL A 308 2.23 -1.56 9.24
C VAL A 308 1.20 -1.70 10.36
N VAL A 309 -0.09 -1.52 10.07
CA VAL A 309 -1.17 -1.75 11.04
C VAL A 309 -1.25 -3.25 11.39
N LEU A 310 -1.17 -4.12 10.39
CA LEU A 310 -1.18 -5.56 10.60
C LEU A 310 0.11 -6.03 11.30
N GLU A 311 1.26 -5.48 10.93
CA GLU A 311 2.55 -5.74 11.58
C GLU A 311 2.52 -5.36 13.07
N ALA A 312 1.93 -4.21 13.42
CA ALA A 312 1.77 -3.81 14.81
C ALA A 312 0.93 -4.82 15.61
N TRP A 313 -0.17 -5.30 15.03
CA TRP A 313 -0.97 -6.34 15.68
C TRP A 313 -0.25 -7.68 15.80
N HIS A 314 0.54 -8.09 14.81
CA HIS A 314 1.42 -9.24 14.92
C HIS A 314 2.42 -9.06 16.08
N ALA A 315 2.99 -7.88 16.20
CA ALA A 315 3.93 -7.54 17.28
C ALA A 315 3.27 -7.43 18.67
N GLY A 316 1.93 -7.39 18.74
CA GLY A 316 1.18 -7.25 19.99
C GLY A 316 0.94 -5.82 20.41
N THR A 317 0.97 -4.90 19.48
CA THR A 317 0.83 -3.45 19.72
C THR A 317 -0.49 -2.95 19.17
N ALA A 318 -1.26 -2.23 19.99
CA ALA A 318 -2.49 -1.55 19.59
C ALA A 318 -2.18 -0.36 18.66
N VAL A 319 -3.15 0.06 17.87
CA VAL A 319 -2.94 1.11 16.87
C VAL A 319 -3.85 2.32 17.09
N LEU A 320 -3.33 3.51 16.81
CA LEU A 320 -4.07 4.76 16.74
C LEU A 320 -3.89 5.36 15.33
N VAL A 321 -4.95 5.42 14.55
CA VAL A 321 -4.85 5.75 13.12
C VAL A 321 -5.58 7.05 12.78
N ASN A 322 -5.23 7.66 11.64
CA ASN A 322 -5.97 8.80 11.11
C ASN A 322 -7.33 8.33 10.59
N GLY A 323 -8.41 8.84 11.18
CA GLY A 323 -9.79 8.50 10.81
C GLY A 323 -10.22 8.98 9.41
N ARG A 324 -9.43 9.84 8.77
CA ARG A 324 -9.66 10.24 7.37
C ARG A 324 -9.14 9.21 6.37
N CYS A 325 -8.32 8.26 6.81
CA CYS A 325 -7.89 7.15 6.00
C CYS A 325 -8.88 5.98 6.14
N ASP A 326 -9.71 5.78 5.15
CA ASP A 326 -10.77 4.75 5.18
C ASP A 326 -10.20 3.35 5.41
N ALA A 327 -9.07 3.01 4.78
CA ALA A 327 -8.46 1.68 4.91
C ALA A 327 -8.03 1.37 6.36
N THR A 328 -7.29 2.27 7.01
CA THR A 328 -6.82 2.04 8.38
C THR A 328 -7.95 2.16 9.42
N ARG A 329 -8.91 3.04 9.18
CA ARG A 329 -10.12 3.13 10.00
C ARG A 329 -10.95 1.86 9.89
N GLU A 330 -11.20 1.35 8.68
CA GLU A 330 -11.91 0.08 8.46
C GLU A 330 -11.24 -1.07 9.20
N HIS A 331 -9.92 -1.17 9.16
CA HIS A 331 -9.20 -2.18 9.94
C HIS A 331 -9.47 -2.06 11.43
N CYS A 332 -9.47 -0.85 12.01
CA CYS A 332 -9.80 -0.64 13.42
C CYS A 332 -11.26 -1.00 13.74
N GLU A 333 -12.21 -0.56 12.92
CA GLU A 333 -13.64 -0.83 13.10
C GLU A 333 -13.96 -2.34 13.05
N ARG A 334 -13.37 -3.05 12.09
CA ARG A 334 -13.63 -4.48 11.90
C ARG A 334 -12.92 -5.37 12.91
N SER A 335 -11.73 -4.97 13.36
CA SER A 335 -10.95 -5.75 14.30
C SER A 335 -11.25 -5.43 15.77
N GLY A 336 -11.61 -4.18 16.08
CA GLY A 336 -11.53 -3.63 17.45
C GLY A 336 -10.09 -3.48 17.95
N GLY A 337 -9.10 -3.54 17.06
CA GLY A 337 -7.66 -3.55 17.41
C GLY A 337 -7.04 -2.17 17.63
N GLY A 338 -7.82 -1.09 17.57
CA GLY A 338 -7.32 0.26 17.74
C GLY A 338 -8.40 1.32 17.72
N LEU A 339 -7.96 2.58 17.85
CA LEU A 339 -8.82 3.76 17.77
C LEU A 339 -8.38 4.64 16.59
N TRP A 340 -9.19 5.66 16.29
CA TRP A 340 -8.87 6.64 15.25
C TRP A 340 -9.15 8.06 15.69
N PHE A 341 -8.42 9.01 15.11
CA PHE A 341 -8.55 10.45 15.37
C PHE A 341 -8.80 11.21 14.07
N GLY A 342 -9.55 12.31 14.15
CA GLY A 342 -9.80 13.22 13.02
C GLY A 342 -9.14 14.58 13.17
N ASP A 343 -8.81 14.96 14.41
CA ASP A 343 -8.23 16.24 14.83
C ASP A 343 -7.43 16.08 16.12
N TYR A 344 -6.84 17.19 16.60
CA TYR A 344 -6.06 17.16 17.84
C TYR A 344 -6.88 16.77 19.08
N PRO A 345 -8.09 17.34 19.34
CA PRO A 345 -8.89 16.92 20.49
C PRO A 345 -9.18 15.43 20.54
N THR A 346 -9.55 14.82 19.41
CA THR A 346 -9.79 13.37 19.35
C THR A 346 -8.51 12.56 19.46
N PHE A 347 -7.38 13.06 18.92
CA PHE A 347 -6.06 12.44 19.11
C PHE A 347 -5.68 12.40 20.60
N GLU A 348 -5.81 13.52 21.31
CA GLU A 348 -5.50 13.63 22.74
C GLU A 348 -6.33 12.66 23.58
N VAL A 349 -7.65 12.65 23.39
CA VAL A 349 -8.57 11.78 24.15
C VAL A 349 -8.27 10.30 23.87
N CYS A 350 -8.06 9.92 22.59
CA CYS A 350 -7.71 8.55 22.23
C CYS A 350 -6.37 8.13 22.83
N LEU A 351 -5.37 9.00 22.74
CA LEU A 351 -4.03 8.74 23.27
C LEU A 351 -4.05 8.56 24.79
N GLU A 352 -4.72 9.45 25.54
CA GLU A 352 -4.88 9.31 26.99
C GLU A 352 -5.60 8.01 27.37
N ARG A 353 -6.66 7.68 26.63
CA ARG A 353 -7.41 6.45 26.86
C ARG A 353 -6.54 5.22 26.67
N MET A 354 -5.69 5.22 25.64
CA MET A 354 -4.81 4.10 25.31
C MET A 354 -3.54 4.04 26.17
N LEU A 355 -3.04 5.16 26.68
CA LEU A 355 -1.92 5.23 27.64
C LEU A 355 -2.37 4.96 29.08
N GLY A 356 -3.65 4.80 29.34
CA GLY A 356 -4.22 4.39 30.61
C GLY A 356 -3.88 2.94 30.99
N PRO A 357 -4.75 2.24 31.74
CA PRO A 357 -4.49 0.85 32.11
C PRO A 357 -4.22 -0.04 30.89
N SER A 358 -3.13 -0.81 30.90
CA SER A 358 -2.67 -1.65 29.77
C SER A 358 -3.70 -2.68 29.30
N ALA A 359 -4.62 -3.09 30.17
CA ALA A 359 -5.68 -4.04 29.83
C ALA A 359 -6.50 -3.66 28.58
N LEU A 360 -6.68 -2.35 28.29
CA LEU A 360 -7.38 -1.90 27.11
C LEU A 360 -6.53 -2.12 25.84
N THR A 361 -5.28 -1.68 25.84
CA THR A 361 -4.38 -1.83 24.71
C THR A 361 -4.01 -3.29 24.46
N ASP A 362 -3.85 -4.09 25.54
CA ASP A 362 -3.64 -5.53 25.44
C ASP A 362 -4.83 -6.23 24.79
N ALA A 363 -6.06 -5.87 25.18
CA ALA A 363 -7.27 -6.40 24.54
C ALA A 363 -7.39 -5.98 23.07
N MET A 364 -7.12 -4.72 22.74
CA MET A 364 -7.10 -4.23 21.35
C MET A 364 -6.06 -4.98 20.52
N ALA A 365 -4.83 -5.10 21.00
CA ALA A 365 -3.78 -5.82 20.29
C ALA A 365 -4.15 -7.31 20.06
N ALA A 366 -4.76 -7.96 21.06
CA ALA A 366 -5.24 -9.33 20.91
C ALA A 366 -6.36 -9.48 19.87
N LEU A 367 -7.30 -8.54 19.83
CA LEU A 367 -8.36 -8.49 18.84
C LEU A 367 -7.80 -8.26 17.43
N GLY A 368 -6.88 -7.31 17.26
CA GLY A 368 -6.20 -7.05 16.00
C GLY A 368 -5.42 -8.27 15.51
N ARG A 369 -4.67 -8.94 16.40
CA ARG A 369 -3.94 -10.17 16.05
C ARG A 369 -4.87 -11.30 15.63
N ARG A 370 -6.04 -11.45 16.27
CA ARG A 370 -7.05 -12.43 15.86
C ARG A 370 -7.57 -12.10 14.46
N TYR A 371 -7.91 -10.84 14.21
CA TYR A 371 -8.41 -10.36 12.93
C TYR A 371 -7.42 -10.66 11.79
N VAL A 372 -6.11 -10.42 12.00
CA VAL A 372 -5.09 -10.73 11.00
C VAL A 372 -5.01 -12.23 10.74
N ARG A 373 -4.96 -13.06 11.78
CA ARG A 373 -4.89 -14.52 11.61
C ARG A 373 -6.11 -15.13 10.91
N GLU A 374 -7.29 -14.56 11.10
CA GLU A 374 -8.53 -15.06 10.52
C GLU A 374 -8.76 -14.58 9.08
N ASN A 375 -8.08 -13.50 8.64
CA ASN A 375 -8.39 -12.86 7.37
C ASN A 375 -7.21 -12.66 6.43
N PHE A 376 -5.98 -12.50 6.97
CA PHE A 376 -4.83 -11.97 6.23
C PHE A 376 -3.55 -12.80 6.40
N THR A 377 -3.66 -14.11 6.62
CA THR A 377 -2.51 -14.99 6.36
C THR A 377 -2.38 -15.19 4.85
N TRP A 378 -1.16 -15.46 4.38
CA TRP A 378 -0.92 -15.66 2.95
C TRP A 378 -1.66 -16.90 2.40
N GLU A 379 -1.86 -17.94 3.21
CA GLU A 379 -2.67 -19.09 2.83
C GLU A 379 -4.12 -18.69 2.53
N ILE A 380 -4.74 -17.91 3.44
CA ILE A 380 -6.12 -17.44 3.27
C ILE A 380 -6.26 -16.53 2.05
N VAL A 381 -5.33 -15.58 1.90
CA VAL A 381 -5.37 -14.60 0.81
C VAL A 381 -5.15 -15.28 -0.54
N THR A 382 -4.15 -16.15 -0.67
CA THR A 382 -3.88 -16.86 -1.92
C THR A 382 -4.99 -17.84 -2.29
N ASP A 383 -5.58 -18.55 -1.32
CA ASP A 383 -6.72 -19.45 -1.57
C ASP A 383 -7.95 -18.69 -2.05
N ARG A 384 -8.25 -17.55 -1.43
CA ARG A 384 -9.36 -16.66 -1.86
C ARG A 384 -9.12 -16.11 -3.27
N TYR A 385 -7.88 -15.73 -3.57
CA TYR A 385 -7.50 -15.17 -4.86
C TYR A 385 -7.66 -16.19 -5.99
N VAL A 386 -7.08 -17.38 -5.83
CA VAL A 386 -7.19 -18.45 -6.82
C VAL A 386 -8.65 -18.88 -7.00
N SER A 387 -9.40 -19.06 -5.92
CA SER A 387 -10.83 -19.39 -5.98
C SER A 387 -11.66 -18.32 -6.72
N PHE A 388 -11.28 -17.04 -6.60
CA PHE A 388 -11.92 -15.96 -7.34
C PHE A 388 -11.61 -16.05 -8.84
N ILE A 389 -10.35 -16.28 -9.20
CA ILE A 389 -9.92 -16.45 -10.60
C ILE A 389 -10.60 -17.67 -11.24
N ASP A 390 -10.64 -18.82 -10.55
CA ASP A 390 -11.29 -20.03 -11.06
C ASP A 390 -12.76 -19.79 -11.40
N ARG A 391 -13.49 -19.10 -10.52
CA ARG A 391 -14.91 -18.72 -10.81
C ARG A 391 -15.02 -17.76 -11.99
N LEU A 392 -14.10 -16.80 -12.09
CA LEU A 392 -14.09 -15.85 -13.21
C LEU A 392 -13.87 -16.56 -14.54
N LEU A 393 -12.91 -17.48 -14.61
CA LEU A 393 -12.58 -18.23 -15.84
C LEU A 393 -13.68 -19.23 -16.19
N ALA A 394 -14.34 -19.85 -15.22
CA ALA A 394 -15.45 -20.78 -15.45
C ALA A 394 -16.74 -20.10 -15.95
N SER A 395 -16.89 -18.79 -15.76
CA SER A 395 -18.06 -18.03 -16.20
C SER A 395 -17.96 -17.47 -17.62
N ARG A 396 -16.81 -17.69 -18.28
CA ARG A 396 -16.53 -17.29 -19.66
C ARG A 396 -16.65 -18.45 -20.62
#